data_3ccbf061dcd4c69ba365b997840e99da
#
_entry.id   3ccbf061dcd4c69ba365b997840e99da
#
_cell.length_a   1.000
_cell.length_b   1.000
_cell.length_c   1.000
_cell.angle_alpha   90.00
_cell.angle_beta   90.00
_cell.angle_gamma   90.00
#
_symmetry.space_group_name_H-M   'P 1'
#
loop_
_entity.id
_entity.type
_entity.pdbx_description
1 polymer ?
#
loop_
_entity_poly.entity_id
_entity_poly.type
_entity_poly.pdbx_seq_one_letter_code
_entity_poly.pdbx_strand_id
1 'polypeptide(L)'
;MFSWTKRSKRSFRAENLKRQQKPYIAPGRGWYHIYTFRLGRPEEVSLDWLPDYPGETLALVRLDIRDYASRELDTLALDFAEQIFRAFQERKKEMILRVCYDTEGKGMEREPQRIFVVQRHMQALGSLAERYADAILTVQGVFVGSW
;
A
#
# COMPACT_ATOMS: atom_id res chain seq x y z
N MET A 1 13.18 42.24 -18.97
CA MET A 1 13.70 42.53 -17.64
C MET A 1 12.78 41.95 -16.62
N PHE A 2 13.04 40.71 -16.13
CA PHE A 2 12.17 40.01 -15.17
C PHE A 2 12.54 40.44 -13.75
N SER A 3 11.61 41.12 -13.08
CA SER A 3 11.76 41.52 -11.69
C SER A 3 11.50 40.30 -10.79
N TRP A 4 12.53 39.82 -10.11
CA TRP A 4 12.41 38.83 -9.04
C TRP A 4 11.87 39.52 -7.78
N THR A 5 10.60 39.41 -7.50
CA THR A 5 10.06 39.81 -6.21
C THR A 5 10.65 38.92 -5.11
N LYS A 6 11.41 39.54 -4.20
CA LYS A 6 11.95 38.89 -2.99
C LYS A 6 10.78 38.26 -2.22
N ARG A 7 10.69 36.92 -2.21
CA ARG A 7 9.80 36.20 -1.28
C ARG A 7 10.20 36.61 0.14
N SER A 8 9.30 37.24 0.87
CA SER A 8 9.49 37.52 2.29
C SER A 8 9.67 36.18 3.03
N LYS A 9 10.81 36.00 3.68
CA LYS A 9 11.04 34.87 4.57
C LYS A 9 10.08 35.00 5.74
N ARG A 10 9.01 34.21 5.76
CA ARG A 10 8.16 34.08 6.95
C ARG A 10 8.98 33.37 8.02
N SER A 11 9.31 34.04 9.09
CA SER A 11 9.94 33.41 10.25
C SER A 11 8.90 32.58 10.97
N PHE A 12 9.16 31.26 11.13
CA PHE A 12 8.35 30.41 11.95
C PHE A 12 8.71 30.63 13.41
N ARG A 13 7.72 30.97 14.24
CA ARG A 13 7.90 31.15 15.68
C ARG A 13 7.10 30.08 16.41
N ALA A 14 7.77 29.17 17.12
CA ALA A 14 7.16 28.08 17.84
C ALA A 14 6.17 28.56 18.93
N GLU A 15 6.40 29.74 19.48
CA GLU A 15 5.52 30.39 20.47
C GLU A 15 4.11 30.71 19.94
N ASN A 16 3.96 30.81 18.62
CA ASN A 16 2.66 31.01 17.98
C ASN A 16 1.83 29.73 17.78
N LEU A 17 2.42 28.56 18.12
CA LEU A 17 1.73 27.27 18.02
C LEU A 17 0.88 27.06 19.26
N LYS A 18 -0.44 26.94 19.07
CA LYS A 18 -1.34 26.46 20.11
C LYS A 18 -1.29 24.93 20.14
N ARG A 19 -0.97 24.35 21.31
CA ARG A 19 -1.05 22.92 21.51
C ARG A 19 -2.50 22.47 21.33
N GLN A 20 -2.73 21.55 20.41
CA GLN A 20 -4.04 20.96 20.24
C GLN A 20 -4.32 20.00 21.41
N GLN A 21 -5.42 20.24 22.12
CA GLN A 21 -5.81 19.43 23.29
C GLN A 21 -6.76 18.27 22.93
N LYS A 22 -7.38 18.31 21.73
CA LYS A 22 -8.27 17.26 21.28
C LYS A 22 -7.48 16.20 20.49
N PRO A 23 -7.75 14.90 20.68
CA PRO A 23 -7.18 13.88 19.83
C PRO A 23 -7.56 14.17 18.38
N TYR A 24 -6.57 14.26 17.52
CA TYR A 24 -6.77 14.53 16.11
C TYR A 24 -6.70 13.21 15.36
N ILE A 25 -7.84 12.77 14.85
CA ILE A 25 -7.87 11.66 13.88
C ILE A 25 -7.58 12.28 12.53
N ALA A 26 -6.39 12.03 12.00
CA ALA A 26 -5.96 12.53 10.71
C ALA A 26 -6.22 11.46 9.65
N PRO A 27 -7.30 11.53 8.89
CA PRO A 27 -7.52 10.58 7.81
C PRO A 27 -6.37 10.68 6.80
N GLY A 28 -5.81 9.53 6.42
CA GLY A 28 -4.69 9.45 5.48
C GLY A 28 -3.38 10.10 5.96
N ARG A 29 -3.19 10.33 7.26
CA ARG A 29 -1.99 10.94 7.83
C ARG A 29 -1.54 10.21 9.09
N GLY A 30 -0.24 10.24 9.36
CA GLY A 30 0.35 9.75 10.59
C GLY A 30 1.16 8.48 10.40
N TRP A 31 1.35 7.74 11.49
CA TRP A 31 2.05 6.47 11.49
C TRP A 31 1.14 5.37 10.96
N TYR A 32 1.71 4.46 10.17
CA TYR A 32 1.04 3.27 9.68
C TYR A 32 1.96 2.06 9.84
N HIS A 33 1.37 0.88 9.97
CA HIS A 33 2.11 -0.37 9.93
C HIS A 33 2.23 -0.90 8.50
N ILE A 34 3.26 -1.69 8.28
CA ILE A 34 3.50 -2.36 7.00
C ILE A 34 3.07 -3.81 7.16
N TYR A 35 2.05 -4.19 6.41
CA TYR A 35 1.56 -5.55 6.34
C TYR A 35 2.01 -6.17 5.03
N THR A 36 2.62 -7.35 5.09
CA THR A 36 3.11 -8.05 3.90
C THR A 36 2.43 -9.41 3.81
N PHE A 37 1.78 -9.64 2.68
CA PHE A 37 1.05 -10.87 2.39
C PHE A 37 1.62 -11.53 1.15
N ARG A 38 2.06 -12.79 1.28
CA ARG A 38 2.54 -13.60 0.14
C ARG A 38 1.38 -14.34 -0.47
N LEU A 39 0.92 -13.91 -1.65
CA LEU A 39 -0.30 -14.44 -2.26
C LEU A 39 -0.21 -15.91 -2.64
N GLY A 40 1.00 -16.43 -2.92
CA GLY A 40 1.21 -17.85 -3.18
C GLY A 40 1.18 -18.76 -1.96
N ARG A 41 1.03 -18.19 -0.74
CA ARG A 41 1.05 -18.94 0.53
C ARG A 41 0.07 -18.39 1.55
N PRO A 42 -1.23 -18.46 1.26
CA PRO A 42 -2.27 -17.91 2.14
C PRO A 42 -2.29 -18.59 3.51
N GLU A 43 -1.84 -19.84 3.62
CA GLU A 43 -1.76 -20.59 4.86
C GLU A 43 -0.73 -20.07 5.87
N GLU A 44 0.23 -19.27 5.41
CA GLU A 44 1.25 -18.68 6.28
C GLU A 44 0.69 -17.48 7.08
N VAL A 45 -0.51 -16.98 6.76
CA VAL A 45 -1.07 -15.77 7.36
C VAL A 45 -2.54 -15.97 7.72
N SER A 46 -2.86 -15.81 9.00
CA SER A 46 -4.25 -15.64 9.42
C SER A 46 -4.61 -14.16 9.47
N LEU A 47 -5.71 -13.77 8.87
CA LEU A 47 -6.23 -12.40 8.92
C LEU A 47 -6.93 -12.08 10.25
N ASP A 48 -7.21 -13.09 11.07
CA ASP A 48 -7.87 -12.93 12.37
C ASP A 48 -7.00 -12.20 13.38
N TRP A 49 -5.67 -12.28 13.22
CA TRP A 49 -4.71 -11.65 14.13
C TRP A 49 -4.20 -10.29 13.64
N LEU A 50 -4.74 -9.74 12.55
CA LEU A 50 -4.37 -8.38 12.15
C LEU A 50 -4.57 -7.46 13.35
N PRO A 51 -3.48 -6.94 13.95
CA PRO A 51 -3.62 -6.16 15.16
C PRO A 51 -4.46 -4.93 14.88
N ASP A 52 -5.46 -4.72 15.70
CA ASP A 52 -6.25 -3.50 15.65
C ASP A 52 -5.58 -2.45 16.52
N TYR A 53 -4.70 -1.66 15.90
CA TYR A 53 -4.06 -0.54 16.59
C TYR A 53 -5.06 0.61 16.72
N PRO A 54 -5.44 0.99 17.96
CA PRO A 54 -6.36 2.11 18.17
C PRO A 54 -5.83 3.40 17.55
N GLY A 55 -6.65 4.02 16.70
CA GLY A 55 -6.30 5.28 16.04
C GLY A 55 -5.48 5.15 14.76
N GLU A 56 -5.07 3.97 14.35
CA GLU A 56 -4.50 3.72 13.03
C GLU A 56 -5.62 3.67 11.99
N THR A 57 -5.61 4.63 11.08
CA THR A 57 -6.60 4.72 9.98
C THR A 57 -6.00 4.39 8.62
N LEU A 58 -4.68 4.18 8.57
CA LEU A 58 -3.91 3.96 7.34
C LEU A 58 -2.96 2.78 7.53
N ALA A 59 -2.81 1.95 6.50
CA ALA A 59 -1.87 0.84 6.48
C ALA A 59 -1.14 0.77 5.12
N LEU A 60 0.14 0.41 5.13
CA LEU A 60 0.83 0.00 3.91
C LEU A 60 0.64 -1.51 3.73
N VAL A 61 -0.14 -1.88 2.73
CA VAL A 61 -0.44 -3.28 2.40
C VAL A 61 0.41 -3.70 1.21
N ARG A 62 1.36 -4.60 1.43
CA ARG A 62 2.21 -5.17 0.38
C ARG A 62 1.69 -6.56 0.00
N LEU A 63 1.36 -6.72 -1.27
CA LEU A 63 1.05 -8.01 -1.87
C LEU A 63 2.31 -8.54 -2.56
N ASP A 64 2.92 -9.55 -1.98
CA ASP A 64 4.09 -10.22 -2.54
C ASP A 64 3.62 -11.35 -3.47
N ILE A 65 3.86 -11.17 -4.76
CA ILE A 65 3.44 -12.09 -5.82
C ILE A 65 4.63 -12.81 -6.47
N ARG A 66 5.75 -12.96 -5.75
CA ARG A 66 6.97 -13.61 -6.26
C ARG A 66 6.75 -15.02 -6.81
N ASP A 67 5.80 -15.77 -6.24
CA ASP A 67 5.50 -17.14 -6.68
C ASP A 67 4.81 -17.19 -8.05
N TYR A 68 4.43 -16.02 -8.57
CA TYR A 68 3.78 -15.84 -9.87
C TYR A 68 4.67 -15.15 -10.91
N ALA A 69 5.96 -14.97 -10.65
CA ALA A 69 6.87 -14.28 -11.58
C ALA A 69 6.96 -14.91 -12.99
N SER A 70 6.59 -16.18 -13.14
CA SER A 70 6.59 -16.91 -14.42
C SER A 70 5.21 -17.32 -14.93
N ARG A 71 4.14 -17.06 -14.20
CA ARG A 71 2.77 -17.49 -14.51
C ARG A 71 1.74 -16.44 -14.07
N GLU A 72 0.52 -16.56 -14.54
CA GLU A 72 -0.61 -15.71 -14.12
C GLU A 72 -1.00 -16.00 -12.66
N LEU A 73 -1.66 -15.03 -12.02
CA LEU A 73 -2.30 -15.23 -10.72
C LEU A 73 -3.44 -16.22 -10.88
N ASP A 74 -3.48 -17.21 -10.01
CA ASP A 74 -4.58 -18.16 -9.94
C ASP A 74 -5.72 -17.65 -9.04
N THR A 75 -6.83 -18.39 -9.03
CA THR A 75 -8.01 -18.05 -8.24
C THR A 75 -7.67 -17.96 -6.75
N LEU A 76 -6.81 -18.86 -6.24
CA LEU A 76 -6.40 -18.85 -4.83
C LEU A 76 -5.74 -17.54 -4.44
N ALA A 77 -4.81 -17.03 -5.26
CA ALA A 77 -4.14 -15.76 -5.01
C ALA A 77 -5.10 -14.57 -5.06
N LEU A 78 -6.03 -14.57 -6.02
CA LEU A 78 -7.02 -13.49 -6.17
C LEU A 78 -8.03 -13.50 -5.03
N ASP A 79 -8.51 -14.67 -4.62
CA ASP A 79 -9.42 -14.83 -3.48
C ASP A 79 -8.76 -14.38 -2.17
N PHE A 80 -7.48 -14.69 -2.00
CA PHE A 80 -6.74 -14.25 -0.83
C PHE A 80 -6.50 -12.74 -0.84
N ALA A 81 -6.16 -12.15 -1.99
CA ALA A 81 -6.05 -10.70 -2.13
C ALA A 81 -7.38 -10.01 -1.81
N GLU A 82 -8.51 -10.58 -2.24
CA GLU A 82 -9.83 -10.07 -1.92
C GLU A 82 -10.14 -10.14 -0.43
N GLN A 83 -9.81 -11.23 0.24
CA GLN A 83 -9.95 -11.36 1.69
C GLN A 83 -9.15 -10.29 2.44
N ILE A 84 -7.92 -10.01 1.99
CA ILE A 84 -7.09 -8.95 2.55
C ILE A 84 -7.79 -7.59 2.41
N PHE A 85 -8.22 -7.22 1.20
CA PHE A 85 -8.89 -5.93 0.97
C PHE A 85 -10.15 -5.78 1.81
N ARG A 86 -10.96 -6.84 1.88
CA ARG A 86 -12.16 -6.88 2.73
C ARG A 86 -11.83 -6.69 4.20
N ALA A 87 -10.78 -7.36 4.70
CA ALA A 87 -10.37 -7.28 6.09
C ALA A 87 -9.96 -5.86 6.51
N PHE A 88 -9.29 -5.10 5.63
CA PHE A 88 -8.95 -3.70 5.89
C PHE A 88 -10.16 -2.78 5.75
N GLN A 89 -11.01 -2.98 4.76
CA GLN A 89 -12.25 -2.21 4.57
C GLN A 89 -13.18 -2.36 5.78
N GLU A 90 -13.42 -3.57 6.28
CA GLU A 90 -14.25 -3.84 7.46
C GLU A 90 -13.70 -3.16 8.72
N ARG A 91 -12.39 -3.05 8.84
CA ARG A 91 -11.72 -2.32 9.92
C ARG A 91 -11.65 -0.81 9.70
N LYS A 92 -12.24 -0.31 8.62
CA LYS A 92 -12.21 1.12 8.23
C LYS A 92 -10.79 1.69 8.16
N LYS A 93 -9.85 0.89 7.68
CA LYS A 93 -8.46 1.29 7.45
C LYS A 93 -8.24 1.50 5.96
N GLU A 94 -7.78 2.68 5.60
CA GLU A 94 -7.35 2.98 4.23
C GLU A 94 -6.03 2.29 3.93
N MET A 95 -5.87 1.83 2.70
CA MET A 95 -4.67 1.12 2.26
C MET A 95 -3.82 1.98 1.32
N ILE A 96 -2.53 2.07 1.60
CA ILE A 96 -1.52 2.31 0.57
C ILE A 96 -1.20 0.93 0.00
N LEU A 97 -1.69 0.63 -1.19
CA LEU A 97 -1.51 -0.68 -1.81
C LEU A 97 -0.18 -0.72 -2.57
N ARG A 98 0.64 -1.71 -2.28
CA ARG A 98 1.84 -2.02 -3.03
C ARG A 98 1.85 -3.46 -3.48
N VAL A 99 1.99 -3.70 -4.77
CA VAL A 99 2.23 -5.02 -5.34
C VAL A 99 3.70 -5.14 -5.70
N CYS A 100 4.35 -6.24 -5.37
CA CYS A 100 5.78 -6.45 -5.65
C CYS A 100 6.13 -7.93 -5.82
N TYR A 101 7.22 -8.20 -6.52
CA TYR A 101 7.81 -9.54 -6.66
C TYR A 101 8.93 -9.78 -5.66
N ASP A 102 9.31 -8.76 -4.91
CA ASP A 102 10.41 -8.85 -3.98
C ASP A 102 10.19 -7.95 -2.76
N THR A 103 10.59 -8.46 -1.61
CA THR A 103 10.57 -7.75 -0.32
C THR A 103 11.94 -7.75 0.37
N GLU A 104 12.97 -8.27 -0.30
CA GLU A 104 14.30 -8.52 0.27
C GLU A 104 15.43 -7.79 -0.48
N GLY A 105 15.11 -6.93 -1.45
CA GLY A 105 16.10 -6.20 -2.25
C GLY A 105 16.71 -7.01 -3.39
N LYS A 106 16.05 -8.07 -3.86
CA LYS A 106 16.48 -8.96 -4.95
C LYS A 106 15.58 -8.83 -6.19
N GLY A 107 15.02 -7.65 -6.43
CA GLY A 107 14.04 -7.41 -7.47
C GLY A 107 14.47 -7.90 -8.84
N MET A 108 15.67 -7.57 -9.28
CA MET A 108 16.18 -7.99 -10.61
C MET A 108 16.21 -9.51 -10.82
N GLU A 109 16.36 -10.29 -9.76
CA GLU A 109 16.39 -11.76 -9.83
C GLU A 109 15.00 -12.38 -9.79
N ARG A 110 14.04 -11.69 -9.17
CA ARG A 110 12.70 -12.21 -8.84
C ARG A 110 11.59 -11.68 -9.72
N GLU A 111 11.85 -10.62 -10.43
CA GLU A 111 10.86 -10.00 -11.32
C GLU A 111 10.63 -10.86 -12.59
N PRO A 112 9.42 -10.78 -13.17
CA PRO A 112 9.12 -11.46 -14.41
C PRO A 112 10.07 -11.04 -15.53
N GLN A 113 10.59 -12.01 -16.27
CA GLN A 113 11.42 -11.77 -17.46
C GLN A 113 10.61 -11.22 -18.64
N ARG A 114 9.29 -11.33 -18.58
CA ARG A 114 8.37 -10.96 -19.66
C ARG A 114 7.37 -9.93 -19.19
N ILE A 115 7.39 -8.77 -19.82
CA ILE A 115 6.49 -7.64 -19.48
C ILE A 115 5.01 -8.01 -19.52
N PHE A 116 4.60 -8.91 -20.43
CA PHE A 116 3.19 -9.29 -20.52
C PHE A 116 2.69 -10.01 -19.24
N VAL A 117 3.57 -10.73 -18.50
CA VAL A 117 3.22 -11.35 -17.21
C VAL A 117 2.87 -10.26 -16.20
N VAL A 118 3.69 -9.19 -16.14
CA VAL A 118 3.42 -8.02 -15.28
C VAL A 118 2.08 -7.38 -15.65
N GLN A 119 1.83 -7.18 -16.96
CA GLN A 119 0.57 -6.60 -17.44
C GLN A 119 -0.65 -7.44 -17.06
N ARG A 120 -0.56 -8.77 -17.12
CA ARG A 120 -1.64 -9.68 -16.69
C ARG A 120 -1.90 -9.54 -15.19
N HIS A 121 -0.84 -9.49 -14.38
CA HIS A 121 -0.99 -9.27 -12.95
C HIS A 121 -1.61 -7.91 -12.63
N MET A 122 -1.17 -6.85 -13.32
CA MET A 122 -1.74 -5.51 -13.17
C MET A 122 -3.23 -5.50 -13.54
N GLN A 123 -3.61 -6.18 -14.62
CA GLN A 123 -5.00 -6.27 -15.05
C GLN A 123 -5.87 -7.02 -14.03
N ALA A 124 -5.40 -8.18 -13.55
CA ALA A 124 -6.15 -9.00 -12.59
C ALA A 124 -6.33 -8.28 -11.25
N LEU A 125 -5.25 -7.77 -10.67
CA LEU A 125 -5.31 -7.05 -9.39
C LEU A 125 -5.95 -5.67 -9.52
N GLY A 126 -5.81 -5.00 -10.66
CA GLY A 126 -6.48 -3.73 -10.95
C GLY A 126 -8.00 -3.88 -10.94
N SER A 127 -8.54 -4.90 -11.61
CA SER A 127 -9.97 -5.19 -11.60
C SER A 127 -10.49 -5.56 -10.19
N LEU A 128 -9.66 -6.21 -9.38
CA LEU A 128 -9.98 -6.47 -7.98
C LEU A 128 -9.95 -5.17 -7.17
N ALA A 129 -8.89 -4.37 -7.29
CA ALA A 129 -8.72 -3.11 -6.54
C ALA A 129 -9.82 -2.09 -6.86
N GLU A 130 -10.35 -2.07 -8.08
CA GLU A 130 -11.47 -1.21 -8.47
C GLU A 130 -12.71 -1.46 -7.61
N ARG A 131 -12.99 -2.70 -7.23
CA ARG A 131 -14.12 -3.05 -6.35
C ARG A 131 -13.95 -2.55 -4.90
N TYR A 132 -12.72 -2.24 -4.50
CA TYR A 132 -12.34 -1.77 -3.17
C TYR A 132 -11.73 -0.36 -3.19
N ALA A 133 -12.04 0.42 -4.23
CA ALA A 133 -11.43 1.73 -4.46
C ALA A 133 -11.64 2.72 -3.31
N ASP A 134 -12.74 2.63 -2.59
CA ASP A 134 -13.06 3.44 -1.41
C ASP A 134 -12.21 3.09 -0.17
N ALA A 135 -11.57 1.92 -0.15
CA ALA A 135 -10.64 1.51 0.90
C ALA A 135 -9.16 1.65 0.48
N ILE A 136 -8.88 1.99 -0.78
CA ILE A 136 -7.52 2.16 -1.30
C ILE A 136 -7.23 3.64 -1.49
N LEU A 137 -6.43 4.22 -0.60
CA LEU A 137 -6.01 5.63 -0.69
C LEU A 137 -5.14 5.90 -1.91
N THR A 138 -4.21 5.00 -2.19
CA THR A 138 -3.28 5.11 -3.32
C THR A 138 -2.59 3.78 -3.62
N VAL A 139 -2.05 3.65 -4.83
CA VAL A 139 -1.18 2.55 -5.22
C VAL A 139 0.25 3.07 -5.29
N GLN A 140 1.15 2.39 -4.59
CA GLN A 140 2.57 2.74 -4.55
C GLN A 140 3.37 1.89 -5.52
N GLY A 141 4.04 2.53 -6.48
CA GLY A 141 4.89 1.87 -7.47
C GLY A 141 4.11 1.17 -8.59
N VAL A 142 4.84 0.46 -9.45
CA VAL A 142 4.32 -0.20 -10.66
C VAL A 142 4.72 -1.67 -10.72
N PHE A 143 4.54 -2.41 -9.64
CA PHE A 143 4.83 -3.86 -9.50
C PHE A 143 6.32 -4.22 -9.56
N VAL A 144 7.12 -3.53 -10.35
CA VAL A 144 8.56 -3.76 -10.54
C VAL A 144 9.40 -2.72 -9.81
N GLY A 145 10.62 -3.06 -9.48
CA GLY A 145 11.55 -2.22 -8.71
C GLY A 145 11.60 -2.60 -7.23
N SER A 146 12.82 -2.63 -6.70
CA SER A 146 13.09 -2.76 -5.25
C SER A 146 13.27 -1.37 -4.65
N TRP A 147 12.62 -1.13 -3.52
CA TRP A 147 12.69 0.12 -2.76
C TRP A 147 13.21 -0.17 -1.36
#